data_a4ac19fc0bcf2e505ea80e2648a19cb0
#
_entry.id   a4ac19fc0bcf2e505ea80e2648a19cb0
#
_cell.length_a   1.000
_cell.length_b   1.000
_cell.length_c   1.000
_cell.angle_alpha   90.00
_cell.angle_beta   90.00
_cell.angle_gamma   90.00
#
_symmetry.space_group_name_H-M   'P 1'
#
loop_
_entity.id
_entity.type
_entity.pdbx_description
1 polymer ?
#
loop_
_entity_poly.entity_id
_entity_poly.type
_entity_poly.pdbx_seq_one_letter_code
_entity_poly.pdbx_strand_id
1 'polypeptide(L)'
;MIFYLDKMQPKGSIVIECGNALLKNGYKLKIFNTINFKKSMHYNPLSYIHEEKDILKLVTTLMTNTKGEGQGGDPFWDKAERLLLTSLIAYLHYEAPVEEQNFATLLEMLNTMQVSEDDEDYQNPVDLLFEDLSKKKPDSFAARQYKLYKLAAGVT
;
A
#
# COMPACT_ATOMS: atom_id res chain seq x y z
N MET A 1 -6.91 -5.66 23.05
CA MET A 1 -7.59 -4.54 22.37
C MET A 1 -6.55 -3.47 22.08
N ILE A 2 -6.46 -2.97 20.86
CA ILE A 2 -5.51 -1.94 20.44
C ILE A 2 -6.30 -0.64 20.30
N PHE A 3 -5.88 0.41 21.01
CA PHE A 3 -6.47 1.74 20.86
C PHE A 3 -5.64 2.55 19.89
N TYR A 4 -6.27 3.03 18.81
CA TYR A 4 -5.73 4.05 17.95
C TYR A 4 -6.23 5.41 18.42
N LEU A 5 -5.30 6.28 18.76
CA LEU A 5 -5.62 7.67 19.10
C LEU A 5 -5.30 8.51 17.88
N ASP A 6 -6.33 8.81 17.12
CA ASP A 6 -6.24 9.65 15.94
C ASP A 6 -6.37 11.14 16.30
N LYS A 7 -6.13 11.98 15.31
CA LYS A 7 -6.10 13.45 15.25
C LYS A 7 -7.28 14.19 15.89
N MET A 8 -8.34 13.48 16.30
CA MET A 8 -9.54 14.07 16.92
C MET A 8 -9.34 14.56 18.36
N GLN A 9 -8.15 14.33 18.95
CA GLN A 9 -7.82 14.80 20.29
C GLN A 9 -6.61 15.76 20.23
N PRO A 10 -6.81 17.08 20.17
CA PRO A 10 -5.75 18.05 19.83
C PRO A 10 -4.59 18.12 20.84
N LYS A 11 -4.63 17.43 21.96
CA LYS A 11 -3.58 17.53 23.00
C LYS A 11 -3.11 16.17 23.55
N GLY A 12 -3.54 15.04 23.00
CA GLY A 12 -3.18 13.71 23.53
C GLY A 12 -3.71 13.48 24.96
N SER A 13 -4.76 14.18 25.38
CA SER A 13 -5.29 14.16 26.75
C SER A 13 -5.63 12.74 27.22
N ILE A 14 -6.23 11.91 26.36
CA ILE A 14 -6.57 10.52 26.73
C ILE A 14 -5.30 9.72 27.06
N VAL A 15 -4.21 9.90 26.34
CA VAL A 15 -2.93 9.20 26.63
C VAL A 15 -2.38 9.66 27.98
N ILE A 16 -2.46 10.96 28.26
CA ILE A 16 -1.96 11.55 29.53
C ILE A 16 -2.83 11.11 30.71
N GLU A 17 -4.15 11.16 30.57
CA GLU A 17 -5.09 10.89 31.66
C GLU A 17 -5.31 9.40 31.90
N CYS A 18 -5.47 8.62 30.82
CA CYS A 18 -5.86 7.21 30.90
C CYS A 18 -4.75 6.22 30.50
N GLY A 19 -3.64 6.68 29.91
CA GLY A 19 -2.61 5.81 29.36
C GLY A 19 -2.05 4.82 30.38
N ASN A 20 -1.72 5.29 31.58
CA ASN A 20 -1.22 4.42 32.65
C ASN A 20 -2.26 3.38 33.12
N ALA A 21 -3.53 3.77 33.20
CA ALA A 21 -4.59 2.85 33.57
C ALA A 21 -4.78 1.77 32.51
N LEU A 22 -4.74 2.14 31.21
CA LEU A 22 -4.82 1.19 30.10
C LEU A 22 -3.66 0.20 30.12
N LEU A 23 -2.41 0.68 30.27
CA LEU A 23 -1.22 -0.17 30.34
C LEU A 23 -1.29 -1.14 31.52
N LYS A 24 -1.69 -0.68 32.71
CA LYS A 24 -1.87 -1.52 33.90
C LYS A 24 -2.94 -2.60 33.75
N ASN A 25 -3.94 -2.35 32.91
CA ASN A 25 -5.00 -3.31 32.57
C ASN A 25 -4.67 -4.17 31.34
N GLY A 26 -3.38 -4.24 30.93
CA GLY A 26 -2.92 -5.14 29.86
C GLY A 26 -3.19 -4.66 28.42
N TYR A 27 -3.62 -3.41 28.23
CA TYR A 27 -3.81 -2.85 26.90
C TYR A 27 -2.47 -2.42 26.27
N LYS A 28 -2.31 -2.68 25.00
CA LYS A 28 -1.19 -2.14 24.20
C LYS A 28 -1.64 -0.79 23.61
N LEU A 29 -0.92 0.27 23.92
CA LEU A 29 -1.14 1.58 23.33
C LEU A 29 -0.30 1.72 22.05
N LYS A 30 -0.95 2.11 20.97
CA LYS A 30 -0.28 2.55 19.73
C LYS A 30 -0.64 4.01 19.50
N ILE A 31 0.36 4.88 19.49
CA ILE A 31 0.19 6.32 19.36
C ILE A 31 0.66 6.73 17.96
N PHE A 32 -0.26 7.27 17.18
CA PHE A 32 0.04 7.86 15.88
C PHE A 32 0.00 9.39 16.01
N ASN A 33 1.18 10.01 15.99
CA ASN A 33 1.32 11.45 16.20
C ASN A 33 1.66 12.15 14.88
N THR A 34 0.66 12.76 14.26
CA THR A 34 0.81 13.48 12.99
C THR A 34 1.41 14.89 13.14
N ILE A 35 1.50 15.40 14.38
CA ILE A 35 2.09 16.71 14.67
C ILE A 35 3.63 16.59 14.86
N ASN A 36 4.06 15.51 15.53
CA ASN A 36 5.46 15.24 15.77
C ASN A 36 5.77 13.78 15.48
N PHE A 37 6.20 13.51 14.24
CA PHE A 37 6.50 12.15 13.79
C PHE A 37 7.61 11.45 14.59
N LYS A 38 8.54 12.20 15.21
CA LYS A 38 9.56 11.63 16.09
C LYS A 38 8.97 10.98 17.35
N LYS A 39 7.79 11.42 17.75
CA LYS A 39 7.03 10.86 18.89
C LYS A 39 5.91 9.92 18.46
N SER A 40 5.81 9.61 17.17
CA SER A 40 4.84 8.68 16.62
C SER A 40 5.39 7.27 16.61
N MET A 41 4.53 6.31 16.86
CA MET A 41 4.85 4.91 16.59
C MET A 41 4.75 4.63 15.09
N HIS A 42 5.55 3.68 14.62
CA HIS A 42 5.49 3.23 13.24
C HIS A 42 4.17 2.51 12.96
N TYR A 43 3.59 2.81 11.81
CA TYR A 43 2.37 2.19 11.32
C TYR A 43 2.62 1.67 9.90
N ASN A 44 2.46 0.38 9.71
CA ASN A 44 2.51 -0.25 8.40
C ASN A 44 1.11 -0.78 8.04
N PRO A 45 0.37 -0.15 7.11
CA PRO A 45 -0.96 -0.60 6.75
C PRO A 45 -0.98 -1.98 6.10
N LEU A 46 0.10 -2.42 5.44
CA LEU A 46 0.17 -3.75 4.84
C LEU A 46 0.06 -4.87 5.90
N SER A 47 0.51 -4.61 7.14
CA SER A 47 0.38 -5.57 8.25
C SER A 47 -1.07 -5.87 8.69
N TYR A 48 -2.05 -5.12 8.17
CA TYR A 48 -3.48 -5.27 8.49
C TYR A 48 -4.28 -5.86 7.33
N ILE A 49 -3.62 -6.27 6.28
CA ILE A 49 -4.23 -7.00 5.16
C ILE A 49 -4.37 -8.47 5.60
N HIS A 50 -5.59 -9.00 5.51
CA HIS A 50 -5.90 -10.40 5.78
C HIS A 50 -6.46 -11.10 4.55
N GLU A 51 -7.08 -10.38 3.65
CA GLU A 51 -7.75 -10.91 2.47
C GLU A 51 -7.72 -9.91 1.30
N GLU A 52 -8.01 -10.37 0.08
CA GLU A 52 -7.98 -9.56 -1.14
C GLU A 52 -8.80 -8.26 -1.02
N LYS A 53 -9.95 -8.33 -0.34
CA LYS A 53 -10.81 -7.14 -0.15
C LYS A 53 -10.14 -6.04 0.67
N ASP A 54 -9.20 -6.39 1.57
CA ASP A 54 -8.48 -5.39 2.35
C ASP A 54 -7.45 -4.67 1.49
N ILE A 55 -6.84 -5.37 0.51
CA ILE A 55 -5.99 -4.76 -0.52
C ILE A 55 -6.81 -3.73 -1.31
N LEU A 56 -7.99 -4.12 -1.78
CA LEU A 56 -8.87 -3.22 -2.54
C LEU A 56 -9.30 -1.99 -1.75
N LYS A 57 -9.58 -2.13 -0.45
CA LYS A 57 -9.88 -1.01 0.46
C LYS A 57 -8.68 -0.09 0.62
N LEU A 58 -7.49 -0.66 0.85
CA LEU A 58 -6.25 0.12 0.99
C LEU A 58 -5.99 0.93 -0.27
N VAL A 59 -6.03 0.31 -1.45
CA VAL A 59 -5.86 0.99 -2.74
C VAL A 59 -6.89 2.10 -2.93
N THR A 60 -8.18 1.81 -2.64
CA THR A 60 -9.24 2.83 -2.74
C THR A 60 -8.95 4.01 -1.82
N THR A 61 -8.52 3.76 -0.59
CA THR A 61 -8.17 4.80 0.39
C THR A 61 -6.99 5.63 -0.07
N LEU A 62 -5.94 5.00 -0.60
CA LEU A 62 -4.78 5.71 -1.16
C LEU A 62 -5.20 6.62 -2.31
N MET A 63 -5.90 6.09 -3.31
CA MET A 63 -6.33 6.87 -4.47
C MET A 63 -7.28 8.01 -4.11
N THR A 64 -8.22 7.79 -3.18
CA THR A 64 -9.16 8.83 -2.77
C THR A 64 -8.46 9.96 -2.02
N ASN A 65 -7.47 9.64 -1.18
CA ASN A 65 -6.78 10.65 -0.37
C ASN A 65 -5.65 11.37 -1.12
N THR A 66 -5.17 10.82 -2.24
CA THR A 66 -4.13 11.46 -3.07
C THR A 66 -4.70 12.34 -4.17
N LYS A 67 -5.95 12.13 -4.58
CA LYS A 67 -6.64 13.02 -5.51
C LYS A 67 -7.03 14.31 -4.80
N GLY A 68 -6.51 15.44 -5.26
CA GLY A 68 -6.92 16.76 -4.79
C GLY A 68 -8.41 17.02 -5.05
N GLU A 69 -9.04 17.84 -4.21
CA GLU A 69 -10.42 18.29 -4.43
C GLU A 69 -10.54 18.98 -5.79
N GLY A 70 -11.37 18.44 -6.68
CA GLY A 70 -11.74 19.06 -7.96
C GLY A 70 -11.04 18.54 -9.22
N GLN A 71 -10.08 17.61 -9.13
CA GLN A 71 -9.53 16.96 -10.32
C GLN A 71 -10.19 15.59 -10.53
N GLY A 72 -11.24 15.56 -11.35
CA GLY A 72 -11.71 14.33 -11.98
C GLY A 72 -10.62 13.88 -12.96
N GLY A 73 -9.82 12.88 -12.58
CA GLY A 73 -8.89 12.24 -13.50
C GLY A 73 -9.63 11.52 -14.64
N ASP A 74 -8.93 11.26 -15.73
CA ASP A 74 -9.48 10.42 -16.82
C ASP A 74 -9.80 9.04 -16.22
N PRO A 75 -11.05 8.55 -16.34
CA PRO A 75 -11.47 7.25 -15.79
C PRO A 75 -10.60 6.07 -16.26
N PHE A 76 -10.00 6.20 -17.45
CA PHE A 76 -9.09 5.20 -18.01
C PHE A 76 -7.81 5.07 -17.18
N TRP A 77 -7.13 6.19 -16.90
CA TRP A 77 -5.92 6.22 -16.10
C TRP A 77 -6.18 5.82 -14.66
N ASP A 78 -7.32 6.24 -14.10
CA ASP A 78 -7.75 5.84 -12.76
C ASP A 78 -7.88 4.32 -12.62
N LYS A 79 -8.43 3.68 -13.66
CA LYS A 79 -8.56 2.22 -13.68
C LYS A 79 -7.20 1.53 -13.77
N ALA A 80 -6.31 2.02 -14.65
CA ALA A 80 -4.97 1.46 -14.80
C ALA A 80 -4.15 1.60 -13.51
N GLU A 81 -4.15 2.79 -12.89
CA GLU A 81 -3.49 3.05 -11.61
C GLU A 81 -4.00 2.13 -10.50
N ARG A 82 -5.33 1.97 -10.39
CA ARG A 82 -5.93 1.06 -9.42
C ARG A 82 -5.46 -0.37 -9.60
N LEU A 83 -5.44 -0.88 -10.83
CA LEU A 83 -5.00 -2.24 -11.15
C LEU A 83 -3.51 -2.43 -10.83
N LEU A 84 -2.67 -1.45 -11.17
CA LEU A 84 -1.25 -1.46 -10.84
C LEU A 84 -1.03 -1.51 -9.33
N LEU A 85 -1.56 -0.55 -8.57
CA LEU A 85 -1.41 -0.53 -7.12
C LEU A 85 -1.93 -1.81 -6.46
N THR A 86 -3.07 -2.33 -6.95
CA THR A 86 -3.62 -3.59 -6.43
C THR A 86 -2.67 -4.75 -6.68
N SER A 87 -2.08 -4.85 -7.87
CA SER A 87 -1.16 -5.93 -8.21
C SER A 87 0.13 -5.87 -7.38
N LEU A 88 0.74 -4.67 -7.23
CA LEU A 88 1.96 -4.49 -6.47
C LEU A 88 1.76 -4.77 -4.98
N ILE A 89 0.69 -4.24 -4.38
CA ILE A 89 0.38 -4.51 -2.96
C ILE A 89 0.06 -6.00 -2.74
N ALA A 90 -0.65 -6.63 -3.66
CA ALA A 90 -0.92 -8.07 -3.60
C ALA A 90 0.38 -8.89 -3.69
N TYR A 91 1.30 -8.51 -4.59
CA TYR A 91 2.61 -9.15 -4.69
C TYR A 91 3.38 -9.03 -3.37
N LEU A 92 3.48 -7.83 -2.82
CA LEU A 92 4.16 -7.60 -1.54
C LEU A 92 3.54 -8.41 -0.41
N HIS A 93 2.22 -8.52 -0.37
CA HIS A 93 1.53 -9.23 0.71
C HIS A 93 1.67 -10.76 0.62
N TYR A 94 1.56 -11.34 -0.59
CA TYR A 94 1.49 -12.80 -0.76
C TYR A 94 2.82 -13.46 -1.14
N GLU A 95 3.72 -12.72 -1.77
CA GLU A 95 4.94 -13.29 -2.36
C GLU A 95 6.23 -12.75 -1.75
N ALA A 96 6.23 -11.51 -1.25
CA ALA A 96 7.43 -10.89 -0.69
C ALA A 96 7.68 -11.30 0.77
N PRO A 97 8.96 -11.33 1.22
CA PRO A 97 9.31 -11.48 2.63
C PRO A 97 8.65 -10.39 3.50
N VAL A 98 8.39 -10.70 4.76
CA VAL A 98 7.67 -9.80 5.69
C VAL A 98 8.38 -8.45 5.84
N GLU A 99 9.70 -8.43 5.77
CA GLU A 99 10.54 -7.23 5.86
C GLU A 99 10.31 -6.27 4.69
N GLU A 100 9.91 -6.80 3.53
CA GLU A 100 9.62 -6.05 2.31
C GLU A 100 8.16 -5.63 2.19
N GLN A 101 7.28 -6.15 3.04
CA GLN A 101 5.86 -5.83 3.04
C GLN A 101 5.59 -4.44 3.63
N ASN A 102 6.05 -3.39 2.96
CA ASN A 102 5.93 -2.00 3.41
C ASN A 102 5.84 -1.02 2.23
N PHE A 103 5.50 0.25 2.53
CA PHE A 103 5.39 1.28 1.50
C PHE A 103 6.73 1.73 0.91
N ALA A 104 7.85 1.55 1.61
CA ALA A 104 9.14 1.89 1.03
C ALA A 104 9.45 0.98 -0.16
N THR A 105 9.23 -0.33 -0.01
CA THR A 105 9.37 -1.31 -1.10
C THR A 105 8.35 -1.06 -2.22
N LEU A 106 7.09 -0.71 -1.89
CA LEU A 106 6.10 -0.34 -2.91
C LEU A 106 6.57 0.85 -3.75
N LEU A 107 7.11 1.90 -3.12
CA LEU A 107 7.64 3.07 -3.82
C LEU A 107 8.87 2.72 -4.67
N GLU A 108 9.74 1.83 -4.18
CA GLU A 108 10.88 1.34 -4.95
C GLU A 108 10.43 0.59 -6.21
N MET A 109 9.44 -0.31 -6.09
CA MET A 109 8.85 -0.98 -7.25
C MET A 109 8.28 0.03 -8.26
N LEU A 110 7.53 1.05 -7.80
CA LEU A 110 7.00 2.09 -8.68
C LEU A 110 8.10 2.91 -9.35
N ASN A 111 9.17 3.23 -8.64
CA ASN A 111 10.31 3.98 -9.20
C ASN A 111 11.07 3.16 -10.26
N THR A 112 11.19 1.85 -10.07
CA THR A 112 11.86 0.97 -11.04
C THR A 112 11.02 0.70 -12.29
N MET A 113 9.72 1.03 -12.26
CA MET A 113 8.83 0.96 -13.43
C MET A 113 8.99 2.13 -14.40
N GLN A 114 9.81 3.14 -14.06
CA GLN A 114 10.08 4.23 -14.99
C GLN A 114 10.80 3.68 -16.21
N VAL A 115 10.17 3.86 -17.38
CA VAL A 115 10.71 3.41 -18.66
C VAL A 115 11.94 4.26 -18.99
N SER A 116 13.05 3.61 -19.35
CA SER A 116 14.14 4.29 -20.04
C SER A 116 13.71 4.51 -21.49
N GLU A 117 13.46 5.75 -21.90
CA GLU A 117 13.13 6.09 -23.29
C GLU A 117 14.29 5.82 -24.26
N ASP A 118 15.49 5.58 -23.73
CA ASP A 118 16.75 5.43 -24.47
C ASP A 118 17.13 3.97 -24.79
N ASP A 119 16.40 2.98 -24.25
CA ASP A 119 16.72 1.56 -24.41
C ASP A 119 15.49 0.73 -24.77
N GLU A 120 15.33 0.41 -26.05
CA GLU A 120 14.22 -0.39 -26.58
C GLU A 120 14.21 -1.84 -26.02
N ASP A 121 15.36 -2.34 -25.55
CA ASP A 121 15.52 -3.68 -24.96
C ASP A 121 15.38 -3.67 -23.41
N TYR A 122 15.10 -2.50 -22.81
CA TYR A 122 14.99 -2.39 -21.36
C TYR A 122 13.80 -3.18 -20.82
N GLN A 123 14.11 -4.26 -20.11
CA GLN A 123 13.10 -5.02 -19.36
C GLN A 123 12.95 -4.46 -17.96
N ASN A 124 11.78 -3.93 -17.68
CA ASN A 124 11.42 -3.44 -16.37
C ASN A 124 11.51 -4.56 -15.32
N PRO A 125 12.28 -4.40 -14.22
CA PRO A 125 12.40 -5.42 -13.18
C PRO A 125 11.07 -5.91 -12.60
N VAL A 126 10.07 -5.04 -12.52
CA VAL A 126 8.72 -5.41 -12.04
C VAL A 126 8.02 -6.30 -13.05
N ASP A 127 8.16 -6.05 -14.37
CA ASP A 127 7.64 -6.94 -15.42
C ASP A 127 8.22 -8.35 -15.26
N LEU A 128 9.54 -8.46 -15.05
CA LEU A 128 10.21 -9.75 -14.84
C LEU A 128 9.69 -10.50 -13.59
N LEU A 129 9.46 -9.77 -12.49
CA LEU A 129 8.88 -10.37 -11.28
C LEU A 129 7.49 -10.95 -11.54
N PHE A 130 6.63 -10.22 -12.27
CA PHE A 130 5.29 -10.69 -12.59
C PHE A 130 5.25 -11.76 -13.68
N GLU A 131 6.19 -11.78 -14.60
CA GLU A 131 6.37 -12.90 -15.52
C GLU A 131 6.74 -14.20 -14.79
N ASP A 132 7.71 -14.14 -13.88
CA ASP A 132 8.11 -15.29 -13.06
C ASP A 132 6.95 -15.76 -12.18
N LEU A 133 6.23 -14.82 -11.54
CA LEU A 133 5.03 -15.14 -10.78
C LEU A 133 3.96 -15.81 -11.64
N SER A 134 3.71 -15.31 -12.84
CA SER A 134 2.71 -15.86 -13.75
C SER A 134 3.06 -17.27 -14.25
N LYS A 135 4.35 -17.56 -14.38
CA LYS A 135 4.84 -18.91 -14.72
C LYS A 135 4.64 -19.89 -13.55
N LYS A 136 4.89 -19.46 -12.32
CA LYS A 136 4.81 -20.28 -11.11
C LYS A 136 3.39 -20.42 -10.56
N LYS A 137 2.64 -19.31 -10.56
CA LYS A 137 1.30 -19.18 -9.97
C LYS A 137 0.37 -18.34 -10.87
N PRO A 138 -0.06 -18.86 -12.03
CA PRO A 138 -0.85 -18.09 -13.02
C PRO A 138 -2.18 -17.58 -12.48
N ASP A 139 -2.76 -18.28 -11.52
CA ASP A 139 -4.05 -17.95 -10.92
C ASP A 139 -3.95 -17.09 -9.66
N SER A 140 -2.72 -16.64 -9.30
CA SER A 140 -2.55 -15.75 -8.14
C SER A 140 -3.27 -14.42 -8.36
N PHE A 141 -3.80 -13.85 -7.27
CA PHE A 141 -4.51 -12.57 -7.34
C PHE A 141 -3.61 -11.47 -7.91
N ALA A 142 -2.35 -11.41 -7.47
CA ALA A 142 -1.37 -10.44 -7.94
C ALA A 142 -1.12 -10.55 -9.46
N ALA A 143 -0.86 -11.77 -9.98
CA ALA A 143 -0.62 -12.00 -11.41
C ALA A 143 -1.82 -11.61 -12.26
N ARG A 144 -3.04 -11.98 -11.83
CA ARG A 144 -4.28 -11.61 -12.54
C ARG A 144 -4.48 -10.09 -12.60
N GLN A 145 -4.25 -9.38 -11.50
CA GLN A 145 -4.39 -7.91 -11.46
C GLN A 145 -3.34 -7.23 -12.35
N TYR A 146 -2.11 -7.72 -12.35
CA TYR A 146 -1.05 -7.18 -13.21
C TYR A 146 -1.34 -7.40 -14.70
N LYS A 147 -1.82 -8.56 -15.08
CA LYS A 147 -2.27 -8.83 -16.45
C LYS A 147 -3.38 -7.87 -16.89
N LEU A 148 -4.36 -7.60 -16.00
CA LEU A 148 -5.41 -6.63 -16.29
C LEU A 148 -4.87 -5.20 -16.42
N TYR A 149 -3.87 -4.84 -15.59
CA TYR A 149 -3.16 -3.57 -15.71
C TYR A 149 -2.49 -3.42 -17.09
N LYS A 150 -1.69 -4.40 -17.52
CA LYS A 150 -1.02 -4.37 -18.83
C LYS A 150 -2.02 -4.20 -19.97
N LEU A 151 -3.14 -4.91 -19.95
CA LEU A 151 -4.22 -4.77 -20.93
C LEU A 151 -4.86 -3.37 -20.87
N ALA A 152 -5.11 -2.83 -19.69
CA ALA A 152 -5.69 -1.50 -19.53
C ALA A 152 -4.73 -0.39 -19.95
N ALA A 153 -3.44 -0.52 -19.69
CA ALA A 153 -2.42 0.46 -20.04
C ALA A 153 -2.00 0.41 -21.53
N GLY A 154 -2.52 -0.56 -22.30
CA GLY A 154 -2.14 -0.74 -23.71
C GLY A 154 -0.70 -1.19 -23.92
N VAL A 155 -0.04 -1.69 -22.89
CA VAL A 155 1.33 -2.21 -22.93
C VAL A 155 1.22 -3.73 -23.09
N THR A 156 1.53 -4.22 -24.30
CA THR A 156 1.56 -5.66 -24.60
C THR A 156 3.00 -6.11 -24.77
#